data_bd7e1ff3c3dd18dc22dce33b9106eb5e
#
_entry.id   bd7e1ff3c3dd18dc22dce33b9106eb5e
#
_cell.length_a   1.000
_cell.length_b   1.000
_cell.length_c   1.000
_cell.angle_alpha   90.00
_cell.angle_beta   90.00
_cell.angle_gamma   90.00
#
_symmetry.space_group_name_H-M   'P 1'
#
loop_
_entity.id
_entity.type
_entity.pdbx_description
1 polymer ?
#
loop_
_entity_poly.entity_id
_entity_poly.type
_entity_poly.pdbx_seq_one_letter_code
_entity_poly.pdbx_strand_id
1 'polypeptide(L)'
;MLRFFSLNEMRESMEKKQLKREITTFGALSTVMGTVIGAGVFFKAASVVGHAQSASLAIFAWVLGGALTICAGLTSAELATAIPETGGAVKYIEYTYGKLAGFLLGWAQSIIYYPANISALSIIFSTQLINLFHLSANLLIPIAILAGTSITIINLLGTKIASLVQSTTLVVKLIPIALISLVGLFTPGQVAVSLFPVETTANTGFLVAFSGALVATMFAYDGWLGVGNVAGEMKRPERDLPKAIIFGLLLITLIYALINFVFLKTLPIEQIAGNLNAASDASVAIFGPIGGKIVTIGILISVYGALNGYTMTGIRIPYALALDNLMPFSRQFQKLSKRFVVPYVAGIFQLAVAIIMMFFGTFDLLTDMLVFVMWLFNLLIFLAVFILRKREPELKRPYKVPGYPIIPIIASLGGIFILVTTSITQPILALIGIGITLLGIPVYLVNKQKTKPKT
;
A
#
# COMPACT_ATOMS: atom_id res chain seq x y z
N MET A 1 -8.07 -45.63 22.57
CA MET A 1 -9.34 -44.95 22.89
C MET A 1 -9.39 -43.63 22.15
N LEU A 2 -9.85 -43.62 20.88
CA LEU A 2 -9.97 -42.43 20.04
C LEU A 2 -11.28 -41.72 20.45
N ARG A 3 -11.16 -40.52 21.06
CA ARG A 3 -12.29 -39.64 21.30
C ARG A 3 -12.76 -39.07 19.95
N PHE A 4 -13.89 -39.56 19.47
CA PHE A 4 -14.63 -38.88 18.41
C PHE A 4 -15.15 -37.55 18.97
N PHE A 5 -14.60 -36.44 18.54
CA PHE A 5 -15.20 -35.14 18.78
C PHE A 5 -16.59 -35.12 18.10
N SER A 6 -17.62 -34.78 18.85
CA SER A 6 -18.97 -34.66 18.29
C SER A 6 -19.01 -33.44 17.33
N LEU A 7 -19.86 -33.51 16.31
CA LEU A 7 -20.10 -32.40 15.38
C LEU A 7 -20.49 -31.09 16.12
N ASN A 8 -21.08 -31.22 17.32
CA ASN A 8 -21.39 -30.07 18.19
C ASN A 8 -20.14 -29.46 18.84
N GLU A 9 -19.16 -30.27 19.27
CA GLU A 9 -17.90 -29.75 19.83
C GLU A 9 -17.04 -29.07 18.73
N MET A 10 -17.09 -29.59 17.49
CA MET A 10 -16.50 -28.90 16.34
C MET A 10 -17.23 -27.60 16.00
N ARG A 11 -18.56 -27.57 16.05
CA ARG A 11 -19.36 -26.35 15.90
C ARG A 11 -19.07 -25.33 17.01
N GLU A 12 -19.02 -25.73 18.27
CA GLU A 12 -18.66 -24.85 19.40
C GLU A 12 -17.23 -24.39 19.33
N SER A 13 -16.27 -25.19 18.82
CA SER A 13 -14.88 -24.76 18.61
C SER A 13 -14.75 -23.78 17.42
N MET A 14 -15.62 -23.89 16.42
CA MET A 14 -15.72 -22.95 15.30
C MET A 14 -16.44 -21.66 15.70
N GLU A 15 -17.49 -21.73 16.54
CA GLU A 15 -18.17 -20.54 17.11
C GLU A 15 -17.28 -19.77 18.10
N LYS A 16 -16.38 -20.43 18.83
CA LYS A 16 -15.38 -19.77 19.71
C LYS A 16 -14.28 -19.01 18.99
N LYS A 17 -14.22 -19.06 17.67
CA LYS A 17 -13.24 -18.31 16.83
C LYS A 17 -13.83 -17.09 16.12
N GLN A 18 -15.01 -16.64 16.49
CA GLN A 18 -15.50 -15.35 16.01
C GLN A 18 -14.68 -14.24 16.66
N LEU A 19 -13.99 -13.43 15.83
CA LEU A 19 -13.28 -12.25 16.26
C LEU A 19 -14.25 -11.31 17.02
N LYS A 20 -13.84 -10.81 18.17
CA LYS A 20 -14.68 -9.88 18.94
C LYS A 20 -14.91 -8.61 18.14
N ARG A 21 -16.15 -8.20 17.99
CA ARG A 21 -16.55 -6.96 17.31
C ARG A 21 -16.39 -5.76 18.24
N GLU A 22 -15.19 -5.21 18.33
CA GLU A 22 -14.84 -4.10 19.22
C GLU A 22 -14.49 -2.79 18.50
N ILE A 23 -14.14 -2.85 17.21
CA ILE A 23 -13.70 -1.69 16.43
C ILE A 23 -14.89 -0.75 16.16
N THR A 24 -14.71 0.50 16.59
CA THR A 24 -15.66 1.61 16.34
C THR A 24 -15.35 2.31 15.03
N THR A 25 -16.22 3.24 14.58
CA THR A 25 -15.97 4.13 13.41
C THR A 25 -14.62 4.85 13.52
N PHE A 26 -14.27 5.34 14.73
CA PHE A 26 -12.99 6.02 14.95
C PHE A 26 -11.80 5.06 14.82
N GLY A 27 -11.91 3.84 15.34
CA GLY A 27 -10.88 2.81 15.15
C GLY A 27 -10.68 2.44 13.68
N ALA A 28 -11.78 2.29 12.93
CA ALA A 28 -11.73 2.03 11.50
C ALA A 28 -11.10 3.21 10.72
N LEU A 29 -11.47 4.45 11.05
CA LEU A 29 -10.88 5.68 10.49
C LEU A 29 -9.37 5.74 10.75
N SER A 30 -8.96 5.46 11.99
CA SER A 30 -7.55 5.42 12.38
C SER A 30 -6.78 4.33 11.63
N THR A 31 -7.43 3.20 11.33
CA THR A 31 -6.83 2.14 10.51
C THR A 31 -6.60 2.62 9.08
N VAL A 32 -7.61 3.22 8.43
CA VAL A 32 -7.45 3.79 7.08
C VAL A 32 -6.32 4.81 7.03
N MET A 33 -6.37 5.79 7.93
CA MET A 33 -5.33 6.84 7.99
C MET A 33 -3.95 6.27 8.31
N GLY A 34 -3.90 5.31 9.24
CA GLY A 34 -2.65 4.68 9.66
C GLY A 34 -1.96 3.87 8.57
N THR A 35 -2.75 3.21 7.71
CA THR A 35 -2.22 2.39 6.61
C THR A 35 -1.88 3.23 5.37
N VAL A 36 -2.68 4.24 5.03
CA VAL A 36 -2.47 5.06 3.83
C VAL A 36 -1.42 6.15 4.06
N ILE A 37 -1.47 6.87 5.21
CA ILE A 37 -0.46 7.88 5.49
C ILE A 37 0.89 7.21 5.76
N GLY A 38 1.78 7.28 4.77
CA GLY A 38 3.11 6.68 4.81
C GLY A 38 4.18 7.63 4.25
N ALA A 39 5.23 7.04 3.69
CA ALA A 39 6.31 7.77 3.04
C ALA A 39 5.87 8.47 1.74
N GLY A 40 4.81 7.96 1.08
CA GLY A 40 4.39 8.39 -0.25
C GLY A 40 4.16 9.89 -0.38
N VAL A 41 3.53 10.53 0.60
CA VAL A 41 3.22 11.97 0.56
C VAL A 41 4.49 12.85 0.50
N PHE A 42 5.58 12.42 1.10
CA PHE A 42 6.83 13.18 1.12
C PHE A 42 7.65 12.96 -0.15
N PHE A 43 7.66 11.74 -0.69
CA PHE A 43 8.63 11.35 -1.72
C PHE A 43 8.04 11.26 -3.12
N LYS A 44 6.72 10.97 -3.24
CA LYS A 44 6.06 10.98 -4.55
C LYS A 44 5.78 12.39 -5.09
N ALA A 45 5.94 13.44 -4.27
CA ALA A 45 5.97 14.81 -4.74
C ALA A 45 6.98 15.00 -5.90
N ALA A 46 8.18 14.44 -5.76
CA ALA A 46 9.24 14.48 -6.77
C ALA A 46 8.79 13.90 -8.12
N SER A 47 8.17 12.71 -8.08
CA SER A 47 7.68 12.02 -9.28
C SER A 47 6.45 12.70 -9.87
N VAL A 48 5.49 13.10 -9.02
CA VAL A 48 4.26 13.80 -9.47
C VAL A 48 4.61 15.12 -10.17
N VAL A 49 5.46 15.94 -9.56
CA VAL A 49 5.89 17.23 -10.13
C VAL A 49 6.79 17.00 -11.35
N GLY A 50 7.65 15.96 -11.33
CA GLY A 50 8.48 15.57 -12.45
C GLY A 50 7.68 15.22 -13.72
N HIS A 51 6.54 14.56 -13.57
CA HIS A 51 5.64 14.28 -14.68
C HIS A 51 4.74 15.48 -15.03
N ALA A 52 4.17 16.15 -14.05
CA ALA A 52 3.23 17.23 -14.25
C ALA A 52 3.87 18.48 -14.85
N GLN A 53 5.12 18.80 -14.49
CA GLN A 53 5.86 20.00 -14.88
C GLN A 53 5.08 21.31 -14.67
N SER A 54 4.06 21.27 -13.79
CA SER A 54 3.26 22.43 -13.38
C SER A 54 2.62 22.19 -12.01
N ALA A 55 2.37 23.27 -11.28
CA ALA A 55 1.71 23.20 -9.99
C ALA A 55 0.22 22.80 -10.13
N SER A 56 -0.46 23.36 -11.14
CA SER A 56 -1.89 23.07 -11.38
C SER A 56 -2.15 21.60 -11.66
N LEU A 57 -1.39 20.99 -12.58
CA LEU A 57 -1.54 19.58 -12.90
C LEU A 57 -1.11 18.67 -11.75
N ALA A 58 -0.04 19.01 -11.01
CA ALA A 58 0.42 18.26 -9.86
C ALA A 58 -0.67 18.20 -8.77
N ILE A 59 -1.25 19.32 -8.37
CA ILE A 59 -2.34 19.35 -7.37
C ILE A 59 -3.58 18.65 -7.89
N PHE A 60 -3.94 18.86 -9.17
CA PHE A 60 -5.07 18.16 -9.79
C PHE A 60 -4.88 16.62 -9.73
N ALA A 61 -3.68 16.13 -10.01
CA ALA A 61 -3.38 14.69 -9.91
C ALA A 61 -3.55 14.16 -8.48
N TRP A 62 -3.12 14.90 -7.45
CA TRP A 62 -3.34 14.52 -6.05
C TRP A 62 -4.82 14.46 -5.68
N VAL A 63 -5.61 15.47 -6.05
CA VAL A 63 -7.06 15.51 -5.75
C VAL A 63 -7.81 14.40 -6.49
N LEU A 64 -7.51 14.20 -7.77
CA LEU A 64 -8.18 13.16 -8.58
C LEU A 64 -7.76 11.76 -8.14
N GLY A 65 -6.49 11.56 -7.77
CA GLY A 65 -6.01 10.31 -7.20
C GLY A 65 -6.73 9.93 -5.91
N GLY A 66 -6.97 10.90 -5.04
CA GLY A 66 -7.78 10.72 -3.84
C GLY A 66 -9.24 10.36 -4.16
N ALA A 67 -9.86 11.08 -5.08
CA ALA A 67 -11.25 10.83 -5.53
C ALA A 67 -11.39 9.40 -6.12
N LEU A 68 -10.45 9.00 -6.97
CA LEU A 68 -10.41 7.65 -7.54
C LEU A 68 -10.24 6.58 -6.44
N THR A 69 -9.37 6.83 -5.46
CA THR A 69 -9.16 5.92 -4.33
C THR A 69 -10.41 5.80 -3.46
N ILE A 70 -11.16 6.88 -3.26
CA ILE A 70 -12.46 6.84 -2.56
C ILE A 70 -13.45 5.94 -3.32
N CYS A 71 -13.58 6.10 -4.64
CA CYS A 71 -14.43 5.24 -5.47
C CYS A 71 -14.01 3.77 -5.39
N ALA A 72 -12.71 3.49 -5.44
CA ALA A 72 -12.13 2.17 -5.30
C ALA A 72 -12.43 1.55 -3.92
N GLY A 73 -12.21 2.32 -2.85
CA GLY A 73 -12.47 1.92 -1.48
C GLY A 73 -13.95 1.59 -1.23
N LEU A 74 -14.85 2.45 -1.69
CA LEU A 74 -16.30 2.22 -1.58
C LEU A 74 -16.75 0.97 -2.34
N THR A 75 -16.18 0.76 -3.53
CA THR A 75 -16.51 -0.40 -4.36
C THR A 75 -16.09 -1.70 -3.66
N SER A 76 -14.85 -1.75 -3.14
CA SER A 76 -14.34 -2.94 -2.46
C SER A 76 -14.99 -3.20 -1.10
N ALA A 77 -15.50 -2.16 -0.43
CA ALA A 77 -16.20 -2.28 0.86
C ALA A 77 -17.46 -3.16 0.77
N GLU A 78 -18.12 -3.21 -0.39
CA GLU A 78 -19.24 -4.11 -0.61
C GLU A 78 -18.81 -5.57 -0.50
N LEU A 79 -17.68 -5.93 -1.11
CA LEU A 79 -17.13 -7.28 -1.01
C LEU A 79 -16.62 -7.58 0.40
N ALA A 80 -15.98 -6.62 1.05
CA ALA A 80 -15.48 -6.77 2.40
C ALA A 80 -16.58 -7.09 3.43
N THR A 81 -17.78 -6.54 3.23
CA THR A 81 -18.93 -6.82 4.09
C THR A 81 -19.73 -8.07 3.67
N ALA A 82 -19.72 -8.40 2.38
CA ALA A 82 -20.41 -9.58 1.85
C ALA A 82 -19.63 -10.88 2.08
N ILE A 83 -18.27 -10.79 2.07
CA ILE A 83 -17.35 -11.92 2.25
C ILE A 83 -16.44 -11.61 3.44
N PRO A 84 -16.93 -11.69 4.69
CA PRO A 84 -16.18 -11.29 5.88
C PRO A 84 -15.20 -12.37 6.34
N GLU A 85 -14.37 -12.86 5.39
CA GLU A 85 -13.37 -13.88 5.65
C GLU A 85 -11.99 -13.26 5.91
N THR A 86 -11.21 -13.90 6.78
CA THR A 86 -9.80 -13.55 7.00
C THR A 86 -9.01 -13.78 5.71
N GLY A 87 -8.30 -12.76 5.23
CA GLY A 87 -7.56 -12.81 3.96
C GLY A 87 -7.99 -11.73 2.95
N GLY A 88 -9.07 -11.00 3.24
CA GLY A 88 -9.48 -9.79 2.52
C GLY A 88 -9.52 -9.96 1.01
N ALA A 89 -8.78 -9.13 0.27
CA ALA A 89 -8.76 -9.11 -1.18
C ALA A 89 -8.51 -10.48 -1.84
N VAL A 90 -7.64 -11.31 -1.26
CA VAL A 90 -7.36 -12.67 -1.76
C VAL A 90 -8.64 -13.50 -1.75
N LYS A 91 -9.42 -13.41 -0.67
CA LYS A 91 -10.68 -14.15 -0.54
C LYS A 91 -11.77 -13.63 -1.47
N TYR A 92 -11.85 -12.31 -1.72
CA TYR A 92 -12.82 -11.75 -2.68
C TYR A 92 -12.54 -12.26 -4.10
N ILE A 93 -11.26 -12.29 -4.49
CA ILE A 93 -10.84 -12.80 -5.80
C ILE A 93 -11.02 -14.32 -5.88
N GLU A 94 -10.65 -15.06 -4.84
CA GLU A 94 -10.84 -16.52 -4.78
C GLU A 94 -12.33 -16.89 -4.92
N TYR A 95 -13.21 -16.22 -4.19
CA TYR A 95 -14.65 -16.46 -4.21
C TYR A 95 -15.28 -16.17 -5.58
N THR A 96 -14.82 -15.10 -6.24
CA THR A 96 -15.39 -14.65 -7.52
C THR A 96 -14.85 -15.41 -8.70
N TYR A 97 -13.53 -15.59 -8.77
CA TYR A 97 -12.81 -16.09 -9.96
C TYR A 97 -12.16 -17.46 -9.74
N GLY A 98 -12.23 -17.99 -8.52
CA GLY A 98 -11.68 -19.30 -8.18
C GLY A 98 -10.27 -19.28 -7.57
N LYS A 99 -9.84 -20.45 -7.09
CA LYS A 99 -8.62 -20.61 -6.28
C LYS A 99 -7.33 -20.16 -6.97
N LEU A 100 -7.22 -20.33 -8.29
CA LEU A 100 -6.03 -19.89 -9.04
C LEU A 100 -5.88 -18.38 -9.00
N ALA A 101 -6.97 -17.63 -9.20
CA ALA A 101 -6.94 -16.17 -9.20
C ALA A 101 -6.59 -15.63 -7.79
N GLY A 102 -7.18 -16.18 -6.73
CA GLY A 102 -6.80 -15.85 -5.35
C GLY A 102 -5.33 -16.15 -5.05
N PHE A 103 -4.84 -17.31 -5.49
CA PHE A 103 -3.43 -17.66 -5.37
C PHE A 103 -2.52 -16.67 -6.09
N LEU A 104 -2.86 -16.26 -7.32
CA LEU A 104 -2.04 -15.31 -8.10
C LEU A 104 -1.93 -13.94 -7.41
N LEU A 105 -2.98 -13.46 -6.75
CA LEU A 105 -2.86 -12.26 -5.92
C LEU A 105 -1.90 -12.47 -4.75
N GLY A 106 -2.06 -13.55 -3.99
CA GLY A 106 -1.15 -13.87 -2.88
C GLY A 106 0.31 -14.06 -3.33
N TRP A 107 0.51 -14.69 -4.49
CA TRP A 107 1.81 -14.82 -5.15
C TRP A 107 2.41 -13.46 -5.51
N ALA A 108 1.66 -12.60 -6.21
CA ALA A 108 2.09 -11.25 -6.56
C ALA A 108 2.42 -10.41 -5.32
N GLN A 109 1.64 -10.54 -4.26
CA GLN A 109 1.92 -9.90 -2.97
C GLN A 109 3.23 -10.42 -2.35
N SER A 110 3.49 -11.73 -2.43
CA SER A 110 4.67 -12.35 -1.84
C SER A 110 5.97 -12.03 -2.57
N ILE A 111 5.91 -11.90 -3.91
CA ILE A 111 7.11 -11.76 -4.76
C ILE A 111 7.34 -10.31 -5.20
N ILE A 112 6.27 -9.52 -5.39
CA ILE A 112 6.38 -8.15 -5.90
C ILE A 112 6.01 -7.14 -4.81
N TYR A 113 4.75 -7.13 -4.37
CA TYR A 113 4.19 -6.03 -3.61
C TYR A 113 4.92 -5.74 -2.29
N TYR A 114 5.03 -6.72 -1.41
CA TYR A 114 5.71 -6.52 -0.11
C TYR A 114 7.22 -6.36 -0.26
N PRO A 115 7.94 -7.18 -1.04
CA PRO A 115 9.38 -6.98 -1.23
C PRO A 115 9.71 -5.65 -1.89
N ALA A 116 8.93 -5.18 -2.89
CA ALA A 116 9.15 -3.90 -3.53
C ALA A 116 8.91 -2.72 -2.55
N ASN A 117 7.88 -2.80 -1.69
CA ASN A 117 7.67 -1.82 -0.62
C ASN A 117 8.85 -1.80 0.36
N ILE A 118 9.30 -2.97 0.83
CA ILE A 118 10.46 -3.07 1.74
C ILE A 118 11.71 -2.48 1.08
N SER A 119 11.95 -2.80 -0.18
CA SER A 119 13.09 -2.28 -0.95
C SER A 119 13.00 -0.77 -1.13
N ALA A 120 11.89 -0.27 -1.67
CA ALA A 120 11.69 1.15 -1.95
C ALA A 120 11.80 2.01 -0.67
N LEU A 121 11.17 1.58 0.43
CA LEU A 121 11.23 2.29 1.71
C LEU A 121 12.61 2.22 2.35
N SER A 122 13.35 1.14 2.16
CA SER A 122 14.74 1.03 2.62
C SER A 122 15.68 1.96 1.83
N ILE A 123 15.50 2.05 0.50
CA ILE A 123 16.25 2.97 -0.37
C ILE A 123 15.98 4.42 0.06
N ILE A 124 14.70 4.80 0.25
CA ILE A 124 14.37 6.18 0.61
C ILE A 124 14.85 6.52 2.04
N PHE A 125 14.79 5.58 2.97
CA PHE A 125 15.37 5.74 4.30
C PHE A 125 16.87 6.03 4.22
N SER A 126 17.59 5.25 3.41
CA SER A 126 19.01 5.43 3.17
C SER A 126 19.33 6.78 2.52
N THR A 127 18.55 7.16 1.49
CA THR A 127 18.70 8.47 0.81
C THR A 127 18.57 9.63 1.80
N GLN A 128 17.54 9.59 2.66
CA GLN A 128 17.33 10.63 3.66
C GLN A 128 18.43 10.66 4.74
N LEU A 129 18.90 9.48 5.14
CA LEU A 129 19.97 9.39 6.14
C LEU A 129 21.30 9.94 5.57
N ILE A 130 21.62 9.60 4.32
CA ILE A 130 22.80 10.12 3.60
C ILE A 130 22.72 11.64 3.50
N ASN A 131 21.57 12.18 3.11
CA ASN A 131 21.35 13.62 2.99
C ASN A 131 21.52 14.33 4.37
N LEU A 132 20.88 13.78 5.42
CA LEU A 132 20.89 14.39 6.76
C LEU A 132 22.29 14.46 7.38
N PHE A 133 23.12 13.44 7.18
CA PHE A 133 24.47 13.31 7.76
C PHE A 133 25.59 13.57 6.76
N HIS A 134 25.27 13.98 5.53
CA HIS A 134 26.23 14.25 4.45
C HIS A 134 27.19 13.07 4.18
N LEU A 135 26.63 11.84 4.19
CA LEU A 135 27.40 10.62 3.96
C LEU A 135 27.68 10.40 2.47
N SER A 136 28.63 9.52 2.16
CA SER A 136 28.93 9.13 0.77
C SER A 136 27.73 8.40 0.12
N ALA A 137 27.43 8.73 -1.12
CA ALA A 137 26.40 8.08 -1.93
C ALA A 137 26.63 6.57 -2.11
N ASN A 138 27.88 6.11 -2.04
CA ASN A 138 28.23 4.68 -2.10
C ASN A 138 27.62 3.85 -0.95
N LEU A 139 27.18 4.50 0.12
CA LEU A 139 26.53 3.88 1.27
C LEU A 139 25.03 3.65 1.06
N LEU A 140 24.44 4.04 -0.09
CA LEU A 140 23.01 3.92 -0.36
C LEU A 140 22.50 2.48 -0.14
N ILE A 141 23.07 1.54 -0.88
CA ILE A 141 22.64 0.14 -0.80
C ILE A 141 23.01 -0.53 0.54
N PRO A 142 24.22 -0.37 1.09
CA PRO A 142 24.55 -0.87 2.42
C PRO A 142 23.60 -0.40 3.52
N ILE A 143 23.26 0.88 3.57
CA ILE A 143 22.33 1.43 4.58
C ILE A 143 20.91 0.94 4.33
N ALA A 144 20.47 0.84 3.07
CA ALA A 144 19.15 0.29 2.73
C ALA A 144 19.02 -1.18 3.19
N ILE A 145 20.03 -2.02 2.94
CA ILE A 145 20.07 -3.40 3.41
C ILE A 145 20.04 -3.45 4.94
N LEU A 146 20.81 -2.59 5.62
CA LEU A 146 20.81 -2.52 7.07
C LEU A 146 19.44 -2.14 7.62
N ALA A 147 18.75 -1.15 7.03
CA ALA A 147 17.41 -0.75 7.42
C ALA A 147 16.40 -1.90 7.25
N GLY A 148 16.34 -2.54 6.07
CA GLY A 148 15.47 -3.68 5.81
C GLY A 148 15.75 -4.87 6.73
N THR A 149 17.03 -5.15 6.99
CA THR A 149 17.45 -6.23 7.88
C THR A 149 17.06 -5.94 9.33
N SER A 150 17.30 -4.72 9.82
CA SER A 150 16.95 -4.32 11.20
C SER A 150 15.46 -4.45 11.46
N ILE A 151 14.61 -3.99 10.56
CA ILE A 151 13.15 -4.13 10.66
C ILE A 151 12.72 -5.59 10.58
N THR A 152 13.33 -6.38 9.69
CA THR A 152 13.03 -7.80 9.62
C THR A 152 13.36 -8.49 10.94
N ILE A 153 14.53 -8.22 11.54
CA ILE A 153 14.90 -8.76 12.86
C ILE A 153 13.87 -8.34 13.93
N ILE A 154 13.46 -7.06 13.99
CA ILE A 154 12.44 -6.58 14.92
C ILE A 154 11.14 -7.38 14.78
N ASN A 155 10.70 -7.64 13.55
CA ASN A 155 9.50 -8.44 13.30
C ASN A 155 9.68 -9.92 13.68
N LEU A 156 10.88 -10.48 13.53
CA LEU A 156 11.18 -11.86 13.93
C LEU A 156 11.33 -12.02 15.46
N LEU A 157 11.59 -10.94 16.20
CA LEU A 157 11.60 -10.92 17.67
C LEU A 157 10.19 -10.92 18.28
N GLY A 158 9.15 -10.90 17.45
CA GLY A 158 7.78 -11.10 17.89
C GLY A 158 6.83 -9.95 17.56
N THR A 159 5.58 -10.32 17.38
CA THR A 159 4.49 -9.40 17.01
C THR A 159 4.31 -8.24 17.98
N LYS A 160 4.56 -8.48 19.28
CA LYS A 160 4.43 -7.45 20.33
C LYS A 160 5.44 -6.32 20.13
N ILE A 161 6.69 -6.64 19.83
CA ILE A 161 7.75 -5.63 19.60
C ILE A 161 7.48 -4.89 18.29
N ALA A 162 7.15 -5.61 17.21
CA ALA A 162 6.79 -4.99 15.93
C ALA A 162 5.58 -4.05 16.05
N SER A 163 4.54 -4.44 16.80
CA SER A 163 3.37 -3.59 17.05
C SER A 163 3.70 -2.36 17.90
N LEU A 164 4.61 -2.47 18.86
CA LEU A 164 5.06 -1.31 19.66
C LEU A 164 5.77 -0.29 18.75
N VAL A 165 6.69 -0.74 17.90
CA VAL A 165 7.36 0.11 16.90
C VAL A 165 6.32 0.76 15.99
N GLN A 166 5.33 -0.02 15.49
CA GLN A 166 4.27 0.48 14.63
C GLN A 166 3.44 1.58 15.31
N SER A 167 3.04 1.37 16.55
CA SER A 167 2.21 2.33 17.29
C SER A 167 2.98 3.62 17.61
N THR A 168 4.24 3.49 18.00
CA THR A 168 5.09 4.66 18.33
C THR A 168 5.36 5.49 17.07
N THR A 169 5.75 4.85 15.98
CA THR A 169 6.02 5.55 14.72
C THR A 169 4.76 6.15 14.09
N LEU A 170 3.57 5.56 14.32
CA LEU A 170 2.29 6.12 13.89
C LEU A 170 2.03 7.52 14.49
N VAL A 171 2.29 7.68 15.79
CA VAL A 171 2.13 8.98 16.42
C VAL A 171 3.17 9.98 15.91
N VAL A 172 4.43 9.55 15.84
CA VAL A 172 5.54 10.44 15.44
C VAL A 172 5.40 10.90 13.99
N LYS A 173 4.93 10.06 13.07
CA LYS A 173 4.79 10.43 11.64
C LYS A 173 3.78 11.55 11.38
N LEU A 174 2.81 11.77 12.28
CA LEU A 174 1.85 12.87 12.14
C LEU A 174 2.47 14.24 12.44
N ILE A 175 3.58 14.28 13.20
CA ILE A 175 4.26 15.52 13.58
C ILE A 175 4.83 16.27 12.36
N PRO A 176 5.71 15.68 11.51
CA PRO A 176 6.24 16.38 10.34
C PRO A 176 5.12 16.77 9.36
N ILE A 177 4.09 15.94 9.20
CA ILE A 177 2.93 16.24 8.35
C ILE A 177 2.22 17.49 8.86
N ALA A 178 1.89 17.54 10.15
CA ALA A 178 1.22 18.68 10.76
C ALA A 178 2.08 19.95 10.72
N LEU A 179 3.37 19.85 11.02
CA LEU A 179 4.30 20.97 10.99
C LEU A 179 4.41 21.58 9.58
N ILE A 180 4.70 20.76 8.57
CA ILE A 180 4.84 21.23 7.18
C ILE A 180 3.50 21.81 6.69
N SER A 181 2.39 21.11 6.93
CA SER A 181 1.08 21.55 6.44
C SER A 181 0.62 22.84 7.10
N LEU A 182 0.69 22.93 8.46
CA LEU A 182 0.16 24.09 9.17
C LEU A 182 1.11 25.28 9.13
N VAL A 183 2.39 25.09 9.49
CA VAL A 183 3.35 26.21 9.49
C VAL A 183 3.67 26.65 8.06
N GLY A 184 3.91 25.70 7.14
CA GLY A 184 4.21 26.00 5.76
C GLY A 184 3.09 26.72 5.03
N LEU A 185 1.81 26.50 5.41
CA LEU A 185 0.67 27.23 4.85
C LEU A 185 0.77 28.76 5.13
N PHE A 186 1.16 29.11 6.34
CA PHE A 186 1.25 30.52 6.78
C PHE A 186 2.62 31.16 6.52
N THR A 187 3.65 30.38 6.19
CA THR A 187 4.97 30.92 5.79
C THR A 187 4.85 31.59 4.44
N PRO A 188 5.45 32.77 4.22
CA PRO A 188 5.48 33.41 2.91
C PRO A 188 6.05 32.48 1.85
N GLY A 189 5.38 32.37 0.70
CA GLY A 189 5.84 31.55 -0.43
C GLY A 189 6.98 32.24 -1.17
N GLN A 190 7.92 31.44 -1.69
CA GLN A 190 8.99 31.92 -2.58
C GLN A 190 8.54 31.89 -4.06
N VAL A 191 7.51 31.08 -4.35
CA VAL A 191 6.98 30.85 -5.70
C VAL A 191 5.50 31.19 -5.75
N ALA A 192 5.08 31.92 -6.78
CA ALA A 192 3.66 32.14 -7.05
C ALA A 192 3.06 30.87 -7.66
N VAL A 193 2.04 30.31 -7.01
CA VAL A 193 1.38 29.08 -7.43
C VAL A 193 0.07 29.42 -8.11
N SER A 194 -0.07 29.13 -9.40
CA SER A 194 -1.35 29.13 -10.11
C SER A 194 -1.93 27.73 -10.13
N LEU A 195 -3.19 27.61 -9.72
CA LEU A 195 -3.92 26.33 -9.75
C LEU A 195 -4.84 26.19 -10.97
N PHE A 196 -5.08 27.28 -11.67
CA PHE A 196 -5.94 27.34 -12.86
C PHE A 196 -5.33 28.28 -13.91
N PRO A 197 -5.46 27.92 -15.22
CA PRO A 197 -6.01 26.67 -15.75
C PRO A 197 -5.14 25.44 -15.41
N VAL A 198 -5.73 24.22 -15.47
CA VAL A 198 -4.97 22.98 -15.31
C VAL A 198 -4.22 22.71 -16.61
N GLU A 199 -2.91 22.87 -16.58
CA GLU A 199 -2.03 22.78 -17.75
C GLU A 199 -0.69 22.12 -17.41
N THR A 200 0.10 21.81 -18.43
CA THR A 200 1.46 21.29 -18.26
C THR A 200 2.40 22.00 -19.21
N THR A 201 3.63 22.20 -18.79
CA THR A 201 4.74 22.63 -19.63
C THR A 201 5.56 21.43 -20.15
N ALA A 202 5.18 20.21 -19.81
CA ALA A 202 5.87 19.00 -20.26
C ALA A 202 5.78 18.83 -21.79
N ASN A 203 6.92 18.59 -22.42
CA ASN A 203 7.02 18.34 -23.87
C ASN A 203 6.29 17.06 -24.34
N THR A 204 5.94 16.18 -23.41
CA THR A 204 5.24 14.90 -23.67
C THR A 204 3.73 15.06 -23.91
N GLY A 205 3.20 16.26 -23.72
CA GLY A 205 1.79 16.57 -23.83
C GLY A 205 0.96 16.21 -22.58
N PHE A 206 -0.23 16.82 -22.49
CA PHE A 206 -1.07 16.77 -21.28
C PHE A 206 -1.41 15.34 -20.81
N LEU A 207 -1.81 14.45 -21.72
CA LEU A 207 -2.27 13.10 -21.34
C LEU A 207 -1.15 12.26 -20.73
N VAL A 208 0.05 12.32 -21.30
CA VAL A 208 1.22 11.57 -20.79
C VAL A 208 1.69 12.15 -19.45
N ALA A 209 1.79 13.47 -19.35
CA ALA A 209 2.13 14.16 -18.10
C ALA A 209 1.13 13.84 -16.98
N PHE A 210 -0.16 13.94 -17.28
CA PHE A 210 -1.24 13.63 -16.35
C PHE A 210 -1.24 12.17 -15.90
N SER A 211 -1.09 11.22 -16.85
CA SER A 211 -1.09 9.80 -16.51
C SER A 211 0.09 9.44 -15.60
N GLY A 212 1.29 9.92 -15.91
CA GLY A 212 2.46 9.70 -15.06
C GLY A 212 2.31 10.29 -13.66
N ALA A 213 1.80 11.53 -13.57
CA ALA A 213 1.51 12.17 -12.30
C ALA A 213 0.44 11.41 -11.48
N LEU A 214 -0.64 10.97 -12.13
CA LEU A 214 -1.69 10.19 -11.46
C LEU A 214 -1.19 8.83 -10.95
N VAL A 215 -0.45 8.07 -11.78
CA VAL A 215 0.15 6.78 -11.36
C VAL A 215 1.06 6.98 -10.16
N ALA A 216 1.89 8.04 -10.16
CA ALA A 216 2.78 8.35 -9.03
C ALA A 216 1.99 8.60 -7.73
N THR A 217 0.80 9.24 -7.79
CA THR A 217 -0.03 9.44 -6.57
C THR A 217 -0.60 8.15 -6.03
N MET A 218 -0.81 7.12 -6.84
CA MET A 218 -1.44 5.86 -6.43
C MET A 218 -0.62 5.10 -5.39
N PHE A 219 0.71 5.23 -5.40
CA PHE A 219 1.55 4.70 -4.32
C PHE A 219 1.30 5.41 -2.99
N ALA A 220 1.13 6.73 -3.01
CA ALA A 220 0.87 7.49 -1.78
C ALA A 220 -0.52 7.19 -1.18
N TYR A 221 -1.48 6.86 -2.02
CA TYR A 221 -2.83 6.45 -1.61
C TYR A 221 -2.97 4.95 -1.35
N ASP A 222 -1.91 4.14 -1.49
CA ASP A 222 -1.98 2.70 -1.25
C ASP A 222 -2.26 2.36 0.22
N GLY A 223 -2.81 1.16 0.48
CA GLY A 223 -3.11 0.66 1.83
C GLY A 223 -4.59 0.70 2.23
N TRP A 224 -5.47 1.38 1.50
CA TRP A 224 -6.91 1.49 1.81
C TRP A 224 -7.65 0.14 1.84
N LEU A 225 -7.20 -0.86 1.07
CA LEU A 225 -7.75 -2.23 1.13
C LEU A 225 -7.57 -2.88 2.51
N GLY A 226 -6.56 -2.46 3.27
CA GLY A 226 -6.27 -3.00 4.60
C GLY A 226 -7.41 -2.85 5.59
N VAL A 227 -8.27 -1.83 5.45
CA VAL A 227 -9.45 -1.65 6.31
C VAL A 227 -10.48 -2.77 6.11
N GLY A 228 -10.56 -3.37 4.91
CA GLY A 228 -11.42 -4.53 4.64
C GLY A 228 -11.05 -5.75 5.50
N ASN A 229 -9.78 -5.92 5.86
CA ASN A 229 -9.31 -7.03 6.68
C ASN A 229 -9.84 -6.99 8.12
N VAL A 230 -10.20 -5.81 8.62
CA VAL A 230 -10.75 -5.62 9.98
C VAL A 230 -12.28 -5.47 9.99
N ALA A 231 -12.96 -5.62 8.85
CA ALA A 231 -14.42 -5.51 8.74
C ALA A 231 -15.14 -6.51 9.67
N GLY A 232 -14.61 -7.72 9.82
CA GLY A 232 -15.13 -8.75 10.75
C GLY A 232 -15.06 -8.37 12.23
N GLU A 233 -14.18 -7.45 12.61
CA GLU A 233 -13.99 -6.97 13.98
C GLU A 233 -14.74 -5.66 14.27
N MET A 234 -15.42 -5.09 13.28
CA MET A 234 -16.21 -3.87 13.45
C MET A 234 -17.54 -4.14 14.13
N LYS A 235 -17.97 -3.23 15.00
CA LYS A 235 -19.28 -3.31 15.67
C LYS A 235 -20.45 -3.24 14.66
N ARG A 236 -20.33 -2.37 13.68
CA ARG A 236 -21.34 -2.14 12.62
C ARG A 236 -20.64 -1.91 11.29
N PRO A 237 -20.08 -2.98 10.68
CA PRO A 237 -19.26 -2.84 9.47
C PRO A 237 -20.01 -2.20 8.30
N GLU A 238 -21.32 -2.46 8.17
CA GLU A 238 -22.17 -1.90 7.13
C GLU A 238 -22.28 -0.36 7.16
N ARG A 239 -22.08 0.24 8.32
CA ARG A 239 -22.14 1.68 8.55
C ARG A 239 -20.77 2.30 8.74
N ASP A 240 -19.92 1.63 9.53
CA ASP A 240 -18.67 2.20 10.03
C ASP A 240 -17.55 2.11 8.99
N LEU A 241 -17.55 1.06 8.15
CA LEU A 241 -16.55 0.87 7.11
C LEU A 241 -16.65 1.94 6.00
N PRO A 242 -17.83 2.20 5.37
CA PRO A 242 -17.93 3.26 4.36
C PRO A 242 -17.58 4.65 4.91
N LYS A 243 -18.01 4.96 6.14
CA LYS A 243 -17.67 6.22 6.78
C LYS A 243 -16.17 6.37 6.98
N ALA A 244 -15.51 5.32 7.47
CA ALA A 244 -14.06 5.33 7.67
C ALA A 244 -13.32 5.54 6.34
N ILE A 245 -13.76 4.90 5.26
CA ILE A 245 -13.19 5.07 3.92
C ILE A 245 -13.40 6.50 3.42
N ILE A 246 -14.64 6.99 3.40
CA ILE A 246 -14.94 8.32 2.86
C ILE A 246 -14.21 9.41 3.64
N PHE A 247 -14.44 9.48 4.95
CA PHE A 247 -13.84 10.55 5.78
C PHE A 247 -12.33 10.41 5.91
N GLY A 248 -11.82 9.17 5.99
CA GLY A 248 -10.38 8.91 6.05
C GLY A 248 -9.67 9.34 4.78
N LEU A 249 -10.15 8.90 3.63
CA LEU A 249 -9.52 9.24 2.34
C LEU A 249 -9.75 10.70 1.94
N LEU A 250 -10.90 11.32 2.29
CA LEU A 250 -11.10 12.77 2.10
C LEU A 250 -10.07 13.57 2.91
N LEU A 251 -9.90 13.24 4.18
CA LEU A 251 -8.92 13.93 5.04
C LEU A 251 -7.49 13.71 4.54
N ILE A 252 -7.16 12.50 4.12
CA ILE A 252 -5.86 12.17 3.52
C ILE A 252 -5.65 12.99 2.23
N THR A 253 -6.66 13.04 1.35
CA THR A 253 -6.60 13.82 0.10
C THR A 253 -6.33 15.29 0.38
N LEU A 254 -7.04 15.85 1.36
CA LEU A 254 -6.85 17.24 1.79
C LEU A 254 -5.43 17.48 2.31
N ILE A 255 -4.94 16.59 3.19
CA ILE A 255 -3.57 16.66 3.74
C ILE A 255 -2.53 16.57 2.61
N TYR A 256 -2.71 15.64 1.68
CA TYR A 256 -1.76 15.43 0.58
C TYR A 256 -1.74 16.60 -0.40
N ALA A 257 -2.93 17.13 -0.77
CA ALA A 257 -3.02 18.33 -1.57
C ALA A 257 -2.38 19.53 -0.87
N LEU A 258 -2.62 19.70 0.44
CA LEU A 258 -2.08 20.80 1.22
C LEU A 258 -0.55 20.73 1.36
N ILE A 259 0.00 19.58 1.69
CA ILE A 259 1.47 19.40 1.82
C ILE A 259 2.17 19.66 0.47
N ASN A 260 1.61 19.13 -0.62
CA ASN A 260 2.18 19.33 -1.94
C ASN A 260 2.01 20.79 -2.43
N PHE A 261 0.92 21.46 -2.07
CA PHE A 261 0.77 22.89 -2.27
C PHE A 261 1.86 23.70 -1.53
N VAL A 262 2.15 23.33 -0.27
CA VAL A 262 3.22 23.94 0.52
C VAL A 262 4.58 23.72 -0.15
N PHE A 263 4.89 22.53 -0.66
CA PHE A 263 6.13 22.30 -1.38
C PHE A 263 6.24 23.20 -2.63
N LEU A 264 5.18 23.28 -3.43
CA LEU A 264 5.14 24.06 -4.68
C LEU A 264 5.22 25.57 -4.46
N LYS A 265 4.73 26.09 -3.32
CA LYS A 265 4.90 27.52 -2.99
C LYS A 265 6.24 27.83 -2.34
N THR A 266 6.94 26.83 -1.82
CA THR A 266 8.20 26.99 -1.10
C THR A 266 9.40 26.79 -2.02
N LEU A 267 9.32 25.85 -2.97
CA LEU A 267 10.39 25.48 -3.87
C LEU A 267 9.95 25.62 -5.34
N PRO A 268 10.84 26.06 -6.25
CA PRO A 268 10.62 25.99 -7.69
C PRO A 268 10.39 24.54 -8.15
N ILE A 269 9.64 24.37 -9.24
CA ILE A 269 9.31 23.06 -9.82
C ILE A 269 10.58 22.25 -10.10
N GLU A 270 11.62 22.88 -10.61
CA GLU A 270 12.91 22.27 -10.97
C GLU A 270 13.65 21.70 -9.76
N GLN A 271 13.41 22.25 -8.56
CA GLN A 271 13.99 21.77 -7.31
C GLN A 271 13.18 20.62 -6.69
N ILE A 272 11.91 20.43 -7.09
CA ILE A 272 11.05 19.36 -6.63
C ILE A 272 11.11 18.17 -7.59
N ALA A 273 11.06 18.42 -8.90
CA ALA A 273 11.00 17.39 -9.93
C ALA A 273 12.19 16.43 -9.85
N GLY A 274 11.91 15.13 -9.60
CA GLY A 274 12.92 14.09 -9.45
C GLY A 274 13.75 14.15 -8.16
N ASN A 275 13.52 15.11 -7.29
CA ASN A 275 14.29 15.30 -6.06
C ASN A 275 13.62 14.56 -4.87
N LEU A 276 14.14 13.41 -4.49
CA LEU A 276 13.67 12.65 -3.35
C LEU A 276 13.91 13.35 -1.99
N ASN A 277 14.68 14.43 -1.96
CA ASN A 277 14.92 15.26 -0.77
C ASN A 277 14.00 16.49 -0.72
N ALA A 278 13.09 16.69 -1.68
CA ALA A 278 12.25 17.88 -1.77
C ALA A 278 11.50 18.22 -0.48
N ALA A 279 11.01 17.21 0.26
CA ALA A 279 10.36 17.41 1.54
C ALA A 279 11.31 17.95 2.62
N SER A 280 12.56 17.47 2.65
CA SER A 280 13.62 17.97 3.55
C SER A 280 14.02 19.39 3.18
N ASP A 281 14.21 19.66 1.88
CA ASP A 281 14.61 20.97 1.38
C ASP A 281 13.52 22.03 1.65
N ALA A 282 12.25 21.69 1.41
CA ALA A 282 11.12 22.54 1.78
C ALA A 282 11.07 22.80 3.29
N SER A 283 11.37 21.79 4.11
CA SER A 283 11.42 21.94 5.57
C SER A 283 12.54 22.88 6.01
N VAL A 284 13.71 22.83 5.35
CA VAL A 284 14.80 23.77 5.61
C VAL A 284 14.40 25.19 5.20
N ALA A 285 13.70 25.36 4.09
CA ALA A 285 13.24 26.67 3.63
C ALA A 285 12.15 27.26 4.58
N ILE A 286 11.30 26.42 5.17
CA ILE A 286 10.22 26.85 6.08
C ILE A 286 10.75 27.11 7.51
N PHE A 287 11.55 26.20 8.05
CA PHE A 287 11.94 26.16 9.46
C PHE A 287 13.40 26.56 9.73
N GLY A 288 14.16 26.88 8.66
CA GLY A 288 15.61 27.08 8.73
C GLY A 288 16.39 25.77 8.92
N PRO A 289 17.72 25.82 8.91
CA PRO A 289 18.57 24.61 8.88
C PRO A 289 18.36 23.65 10.04
N ILE A 290 18.19 24.14 11.27
CA ILE A 290 18.01 23.31 12.45
C ILE A 290 16.60 22.70 12.47
N GLY A 291 15.57 23.53 12.22
CA GLY A 291 14.18 23.07 12.18
C GLY A 291 13.94 22.06 11.06
N GLY A 292 14.53 22.31 9.87
CA GLY A 292 14.49 21.37 8.76
C GLY A 292 15.09 20.01 9.11
N LYS A 293 16.23 19.95 9.81
CA LYS A 293 16.83 18.70 10.27
C LYS A 293 15.91 17.94 11.24
N ILE A 294 15.24 18.63 12.17
CA ILE A 294 14.29 18.01 13.10
C ILE A 294 13.11 17.39 12.34
N VAL A 295 12.56 18.10 11.37
CA VAL A 295 11.47 17.59 10.53
C VAL A 295 11.93 16.40 9.70
N THR A 296 13.13 16.44 9.14
CA THR A 296 13.73 15.34 8.37
C THR A 296 13.90 14.08 9.23
N ILE A 297 14.30 14.22 10.50
CA ILE A 297 14.32 13.09 11.46
C ILE A 297 12.92 12.52 11.64
N GLY A 298 11.90 13.36 11.77
CA GLY A 298 10.51 12.92 11.85
C GLY A 298 10.06 12.15 10.59
N ILE A 299 10.47 12.59 9.40
CA ILE A 299 10.25 11.89 8.12
C ILE A 299 10.96 10.53 8.12
N LEU A 300 12.22 10.45 8.56
CA LEU A 300 12.96 9.19 8.69
C LEU A 300 12.24 8.19 9.59
N ILE A 301 11.74 8.63 10.74
CA ILE A 301 10.95 7.79 11.65
C ILE A 301 9.64 7.33 10.98
N SER A 302 9.00 8.19 10.21
CA SER A 302 7.81 7.87 9.44
C SER A 302 8.08 6.76 8.41
N VAL A 303 9.17 6.87 7.65
CA VAL A 303 9.60 5.86 6.67
C VAL A 303 9.89 4.53 7.34
N TYR A 304 10.61 4.56 8.48
CA TYR A 304 10.96 3.35 9.25
C TYR A 304 9.71 2.65 9.80
N GLY A 305 8.70 3.43 10.22
CA GLY A 305 7.40 2.92 10.64
C GLY A 305 6.60 2.29 9.49
N ALA A 306 6.62 2.90 8.31
CA ALA A 306 6.00 2.33 7.12
C ALA A 306 6.68 1.02 6.70
N LEU A 307 8.02 1.00 6.69
CA LEU A 307 8.82 -0.20 6.44
C LEU A 307 8.46 -1.33 7.41
N ASN A 308 8.28 -1.00 8.70
CA ASN A 308 7.83 -1.98 9.70
C ASN A 308 6.43 -2.53 9.39
N GLY A 309 5.49 -1.69 9.01
CA GLY A 309 4.12 -2.10 8.68
C GLY A 309 4.06 -3.06 7.49
N TYR A 310 4.78 -2.75 6.40
CA TYR A 310 4.85 -3.64 5.23
C TYR A 310 5.57 -4.94 5.55
N THR A 311 6.65 -4.92 6.32
CA THR A 311 7.35 -6.14 6.74
C THR A 311 6.46 -6.99 7.63
N MET A 312 5.80 -6.39 8.63
CA MET A 312 4.92 -7.08 9.57
C MET A 312 3.77 -7.80 8.87
N THR A 313 3.19 -7.21 7.84
CA THR A 313 2.10 -7.80 7.06
C THR A 313 2.65 -8.79 6.02
N GLY A 314 3.71 -8.40 5.31
CA GLY A 314 4.29 -9.15 4.21
C GLY A 314 4.74 -10.56 4.58
N ILE A 315 5.36 -10.73 5.74
CA ILE A 315 5.83 -12.06 6.19
C ILE A 315 4.68 -13.07 6.41
N ARG A 316 3.44 -12.61 6.55
CA ARG A 316 2.28 -13.49 6.77
C ARG A 316 1.70 -14.04 5.47
N ILE A 317 1.95 -13.41 4.33
CA ILE A 317 1.35 -13.82 3.05
C ILE A 317 1.97 -15.14 2.54
N PRO A 318 3.30 -15.28 2.40
CA PRO A 318 3.90 -16.55 2.00
C PRO A 318 3.58 -17.68 3.00
N TYR A 319 3.49 -17.36 4.29
CA TYR A 319 3.09 -18.30 5.33
C TYR A 319 1.65 -18.80 5.11
N ALA A 320 0.70 -17.90 4.85
CA ALA A 320 -0.70 -18.27 4.58
C ALA A 320 -0.83 -19.15 3.35
N LEU A 321 -0.16 -18.79 2.23
CA LEU A 321 -0.12 -19.63 1.04
C LEU A 321 0.50 -21.01 1.30
N ALA A 322 1.49 -21.07 2.19
CA ALA A 322 2.13 -22.32 2.55
C ALA A 322 1.22 -23.22 3.41
N LEU A 323 0.35 -22.67 4.25
CA LEU A 323 -0.66 -23.44 5.00
C LEU A 323 -1.59 -24.19 4.06
N ASP A 324 -1.94 -23.57 2.92
CA ASP A 324 -2.73 -24.20 1.86
C ASP A 324 -1.90 -25.12 0.93
N ASN A 325 -0.60 -25.34 1.24
CA ASN A 325 0.38 -26.07 0.43
C ASN A 325 0.56 -25.54 -0.99
N LEU A 326 0.32 -24.24 -1.22
CA LEU A 326 0.42 -23.59 -2.52
C LEU A 326 1.81 -22.98 -2.80
N MET A 327 2.64 -22.78 -1.77
CA MET A 327 4.02 -22.29 -1.94
C MET A 327 5.00 -23.43 -2.26
N PRO A 328 6.04 -23.17 -3.08
CA PRO A 328 7.20 -24.06 -3.13
C PRO A 328 7.79 -24.22 -1.73
N PHE A 329 8.19 -25.42 -1.37
CA PHE A 329 8.75 -25.72 -0.04
C PHE A 329 7.81 -25.35 1.12
N SER A 330 6.49 -25.52 0.99
CA SER A 330 5.48 -25.15 1.99
C SER A 330 5.82 -25.59 3.41
N ARG A 331 6.40 -26.79 3.60
CA ARG A 331 6.83 -27.29 4.91
C ARG A 331 7.83 -26.37 5.63
N GLN A 332 8.70 -25.69 4.88
CA GLN A 332 9.65 -24.73 5.44
C GLN A 332 8.95 -23.41 5.79
N PHE A 333 8.11 -22.91 4.90
CA PHE A 333 7.36 -21.66 5.11
C PHE A 333 6.33 -21.77 6.26
N GLN A 334 5.82 -22.96 6.57
CA GLN A 334 4.95 -23.22 7.72
C GLN A 334 5.66 -23.17 9.07
N LYS A 335 7.01 -23.16 9.09
CA LYS A 335 7.76 -23.16 10.34
C LYS A 335 7.63 -21.83 11.08
N LEU A 336 7.25 -21.92 12.35
CA LEU A 336 7.24 -20.82 13.29
C LEU A 336 8.47 -20.89 14.21
N SER A 337 8.98 -19.73 14.62
CA SER A 337 10.05 -19.69 15.62
C SER A 337 9.53 -20.21 16.96
N LYS A 338 10.34 -21.01 17.67
CA LYS A 338 9.92 -21.64 18.95
C LYS A 338 9.62 -20.63 20.05
N ARG A 339 10.37 -19.50 20.10
CA ARG A 339 10.27 -18.50 21.16
C ARG A 339 9.21 -17.42 20.88
N PHE A 340 9.11 -16.96 19.62
CA PHE A 340 8.32 -15.79 19.28
C PHE A 340 7.08 -16.10 18.44
N VAL A 341 6.93 -17.36 18.00
CA VAL A 341 5.81 -17.86 17.21
C VAL A 341 5.54 -17.01 15.95
N VAL A 342 6.61 -16.66 15.24
CA VAL A 342 6.57 -15.90 13.98
C VAL A 342 7.10 -16.72 12.81
N PRO A 343 6.60 -16.54 11.57
CA PRO A 343 7.03 -17.29 10.39
C PRO A 343 8.38 -16.78 9.87
N TYR A 344 9.47 -17.20 10.51
CA TYR A 344 10.81 -16.66 10.26
C TYR A 344 11.34 -16.97 8.86
N VAL A 345 10.98 -18.13 8.27
CA VAL A 345 11.39 -18.47 6.89
C VAL A 345 10.76 -17.50 5.89
N ALA A 346 9.48 -17.17 6.09
CA ALA A 346 8.80 -16.18 5.27
C ALA A 346 9.42 -14.78 5.40
N GLY A 347 9.83 -14.39 6.62
CA GLY A 347 10.52 -13.12 6.86
C GLY A 347 11.89 -13.04 6.16
N ILE A 348 12.70 -14.07 6.27
CA ILE A 348 14.00 -14.16 5.58
C ILE A 348 13.81 -14.13 4.06
N PHE A 349 12.81 -14.85 3.54
CA PHE A 349 12.49 -14.88 2.12
C PHE A 349 12.08 -13.48 1.61
N GLN A 350 11.19 -12.79 2.30
CA GLN A 350 10.76 -11.44 1.94
C GLN A 350 11.95 -10.46 1.91
N LEU A 351 12.82 -10.53 2.92
CA LEU A 351 14.03 -9.72 2.97
C LEU A 351 14.99 -10.05 1.81
N ALA A 352 15.19 -11.33 1.51
CA ALA A 352 16.09 -11.74 0.42
C ALA A 352 15.60 -11.21 -0.94
N VAL A 353 14.29 -11.32 -1.23
CA VAL A 353 13.71 -10.76 -2.45
C VAL A 353 13.83 -9.22 -2.47
N ALA A 354 13.58 -8.56 -1.32
CA ALA A 354 13.72 -7.11 -1.21
C ALA A 354 15.17 -6.66 -1.45
N ILE A 355 16.16 -7.37 -0.90
CA ILE A 355 17.60 -7.07 -1.13
C ILE A 355 17.94 -7.20 -2.63
N ILE A 356 17.47 -8.25 -3.30
CA ILE A 356 17.66 -8.38 -4.75
C ILE A 356 17.07 -7.17 -5.47
N MET A 357 15.87 -6.75 -5.12
CA MET A 357 15.21 -5.58 -5.71
C MET A 357 15.98 -4.26 -5.43
N MET A 358 16.65 -4.11 -4.27
CA MET A 358 17.47 -2.93 -3.97
C MET A 358 18.63 -2.73 -4.94
N PHE A 359 19.18 -3.81 -5.51
CA PHE A 359 20.29 -3.72 -6.47
C PHE A 359 19.83 -3.37 -7.88
N PHE A 360 18.58 -3.67 -8.24
CA PHE A 360 18.08 -3.53 -9.61
C PHE A 360 17.02 -2.44 -9.78
N GLY A 361 16.49 -1.90 -8.67
CA GLY A 361 15.38 -0.95 -8.70
C GLY A 361 15.71 0.40 -8.06
N THR A 362 15.14 1.46 -8.63
CA THR A 362 15.03 2.76 -7.98
C THR A 362 13.74 2.84 -7.17
N PHE A 363 13.61 3.84 -6.30
CA PHE A 363 12.38 4.08 -5.55
C PHE A 363 11.15 4.14 -6.48
N ASP A 364 11.22 4.94 -7.56
CA ASP A 364 10.10 5.12 -8.47
C ASP A 364 9.78 3.85 -9.26
N LEU A 365 10.79 3.17 -9.82
CA LEU A 365 10.59 1.92 -10.55
C LEU A 365 9.88 0.86 -9.68
N LEU A 366 10.32 0.68 -8.44
CA LEU A 366 9.74 -0.30 -7.52
C LEU A 366 8.31 0.06 -7.12
N THR A 367 8.05 1.33 -6.84
CA THR A 367 6.72 1.80 -6.46
C THR A 367 5.74 1.81 -7.62
N ASP A 368 6.17 2.13 -8.83
CA ASP A 368 5.32 2.07 -10.01
C ASP A 368 4.99 0.61 -10.39
N MET A 369 5.96 -0.31 -10.24
CA MET A 369 5.75 -1.74 -10.47
C MET A 369 4.72 -2.34 -9.50
N LEU A 370 4.85 -2.06 -8.21
CA LEU A 370 3.89 -2.58 -7.23
C LEU A 370 2.49 -1.98 -7.42
N VAL A 371 2.39 -0.69 -7.77
CA VAL A 371 1.12 -0.03 -8.10
C VAL A 371 0.49 -0.71 -9.31
N PHE A 372 1.22 -0.86 -10.40
CA PHE A 372 0.71 -1.51 -11.61
C PHE A 372 0.14 -2.91 -11.33
N VAL A 373 0.92 -3.76 -10.65
CA VAL A 373 0.50 -5.13 -10.33
C VAL A 373 -0.71 -5.15 -9.40
N MET A 374 -0.74 -4.29 -8.38
CA MET A 374 -1.89 -4.24 -7.47
C MET A 374 -3.15 -3.69 -8.14
N TRP A 375 -3.02 -2.70 -9.02
CA TRP A 375 -4.17 -2.17 -9.76
C TRP A 375 -4.77 -3.18 -10.75
N LEU A 376 -3.96 -4.13 -11.26
CA LEU A 376 -4.48 -5.26 -12.03
C LEU A 376 -5.47 -6.10 -11.20
N PHE A 377 -5.12 -6.41 -9.96
CA PHE A 377 -6.02 -7.15 -9.06
C PHE A 377 -7.15 -6.28 -8.50
N ASN A 378 -6.91 -4.99 -8.26
CA ASN A 378 -7.96 -4.05 -7.85
C ASN A 378 -9.06 -3.96 -8.92
N LEU A 379 -8.70 -3.92 -10.20
CA LEU A 379 -9.67 -3.96 -11.29
C LEU A 379 -10.53 -5.24 -11.22
N LEU A 380 -9.94 -6.39 -10.95
CA LEU A 380 -10.69 -7.64 -10.75
C LEU A 380 -11.65 -7.52 -9.55
N ILE A 381 -11.25 -6.88 -8.44
CA ILE A 381 -12.11 -6.65 -7.28
C ILE A 381 -13.30 -5.75 -7.67
N PHE A 382 -13.08 -4.69 -8.46
CA PHE A 382 -14.18 -3.81 -8.88
C PHE A 382 -15.15 -4.54 -9.81
N LEU A 383 -14.64 -5.33 -10.75
CA LEU A 383 -15.46 -6.15 -11.65
C LEU A 383 -16.21 -7.26 -10.89
N ALA A 384 -15.64 -7.78 -9.79
CA ALA A 384 -16.29 -8.78 -8.95
C ALA A 384 -17.63 -8.28 -8.38
N VAL A 385 -17.77 -6.99 -8.08
CA VAL A 385 -19.04 -6.42 -7.60
C VAL A 385 -20.16 -6.61 -8.63
N PHE A 386 -19.87 -6.34 -9.93
CA PHE A 386 -20.86 -6.53 -10.99
C PHE A 386 -21.18 -8.02 -11.20
N ILE A 387 -20.13 -8.87 -11.22
CA ILE A 387 -20.28 -10.32 -11.41
C ILE A 387 -21.12 -10.93 -10.30
N LEU A 388 -20.80 -10.63 -9.04
CA LEU A 388 -21.52 -11.22 -7.90
C LEU A 388 -22.94 -10.68 -7.75
N ARG A 389 -23.19 -9.41 -8.10
CA ARG A 389 -24.56 -8.89 -8.13
C ARG A 389 -25.44 -9.60 -9.15
N LYS A 390 -24.87 -10.04 -10.29
CA LYS A 390 -25.56 -10.79 -11.32
C LYS A 390 -25.65 -12.29 -11.01
N ARG A 391 -24.54 -12.90 -10.54
CA ARG A 391 -24.43 -14.34 -10.29
C ARG A 391 -25.15 -14.79 -9.02
N GLU A 392 -25.09 -13.94 -7.98
CA GLU A 392 -25.62 -14.25 -6.66
C GLU A 392 -26.44 -13.08 -6.11
N PRO A 393 -27.64 -12.80 -6.68
CA PRO A 393 -28.47 -11.69 -6.25
C PRO A 393 -28.90 -11.79 -4.78
N GLU A 394 -29.08 -13.01 -4.27
CA GLU A 394 -29.48 -13.32 -2.89
C GLU A 394 -28.31 -13.23 -1.89
N LEU A 395 -27.05 -13.04 -2.33
CA LEU A 395 -25.93 -12.89 -1.43
C LEU A 395 -26.15 -11.71 -0.49
N LYS A 396 -26.09 -11.98 0.81
CA LYS A 396 -26.27 -10.94 1.83
C LYS A 396 -25.16 -9.88 1.74
N ARG A 397 -25.55 -8.65 1.42
CA ARG A 397 -24.67 -7.48 1.34
C ARG A 397 -25.05 -6.46 2.40
N PRO A 398 -24.42 -6.52 3.59
CA PRO A 398 -24.72 -5.58 4.67
C PRO A 398 -24.48 -4.12 4.27
N TYR A 399 -23.45 -3.88 3.44
CA TYR A 399 -23.21 -2.61 2.77
C TYR A 399 -23.36 -2.79 1.25
N LYS A 400 -24.05 -1.87 0.61
CA LYS A 400 -24.14 -1.76 -0.85
C LYS A 400 -23.51 -0.45 -1.29
N VAL A 401 -22.61 -0.52 -2.28
CA VAL A 401 -21.93 0.69 -2.78
C VAL A 401 -22.97 1.74 -3.22
N PRO A 402 -22.88 2.98 -2.70
CA PRO A 402 -23.80 4.05 -3.10
C PRO A 402 -23.58 4.42 -4.57
N GLY A 403 -24.61 4.96 -5.20
CA GLY A 403 -24.50 5.39 -6.61
C GLY A 403 -24.14 4.26 -7.58
N TYR A 404 -24.45 3.01 -7.27
CA TYR A 404 -24.30 1.89 -8.21
C TYR A 404 -25.17 2.15 -9.47
N PRO A 405 -24.66 1.91 -10.70
CA PRO A 405 -23.35 1.35 -11.01
C PRO A 405 -22.21 2.39 -11.20
N ILE A 406 -22.47 3.68 -11.03
CA ILE A 406 -21.55 4.77 -11.41
C ILE A 406 -20.21 4.69 -10.65
N ILE A 407 -20.22 4.56 -9.32
CA ILE A 407 -18.99 4.52 -8.51
C ILE A 407 -18.10 3.34 -8.88
N PRO A 408 -18.60 2.08 -9.00
CA PRO A 408 -17.80 0.96 -9.49
C PRO A 408 -17.31 1.13 -10.94
N ILE A 409 -18.09 1.81 -11.81
CA ILE A 409 -17.65 2.13 -13.17
C ILE A 409 -16.47 3.10 -13.13
N ILE A 410 -16.54 4.19 -12.34
CA ILE A 410 -15.43 5.15 -12.19
C ILE A 410 -14.17 4.44 -11.67
N ALA A 411 -14.30 3.61 -10.64
CA ALA A 411 -13.18 2.83 -10.10
C ALA A 411 -12.58 1.91 -11.17
N SER A 412 -13.41 1.22 -11.95
CA SER A 412 -12.97 0.32 -13.02
C SER A 412 -12.29 1.07 -14.17
N LEU A 413 -12.87 2.19 -14.61
CA LEU A 413 -12.28 3.03 -15.67
C LEU A 413 -10.95 3.63 -15.21
N GLY A 414 -10.86 4.08 -13.96
CA GLY A 414 -9.61 4.54 -13.39
C GLY A 414 -8.56 3.43 -13.34
N GLY A 415 -8.94 2.21 -12.97
CA GLY A 415 -8.05 1.06 -13.01
C GLY A 415 -7.58 0.73 -14.42
N ILE A 416 -8.48 0.71 -15.39
CA ILE A 416 -8.14 0.51 -16.81
C ILE A 416 -7.20 1.62 -17.30
N PHE A 417 -7.49 2.88 -16.97
CA PHE A 417 -6.64 4.01 -17.35
C PHE A 417 -5.21 3.84 -16.81
N ILE A 418 -5.04 3.52 -15.52
CA ILE A 418 -3.73 3.28 -14.90
C ILE A 418 -2.99 2.14 -15.60
N LEU A 419 -3.66 1.00 -15.84
CA LEU A 419 -3.05 -0.15 -16.46
C LEU A 419 -2.63 0.11 -17.91
N VAL A 420 -3.50 0.72 -18.71
CA VAL A 420 -3.24 1.02 -20.12
C VAL A 420 -2.13 2.05 -20.25
N THR A 421 -2.21 3.16 -19.52
CA THR A 421 -1.20 4.22 -19.60
C THR A 421 0.17 3.75 -19.12
N THR A 422 0.24 2.99 -18.01
CA THR A 422 1.50 2.40 -17.55
C THR A 422 2.06 1.40 -18.56
N SER A 423 1.22 0.59 -19.21
CA SER A 423 1.67 -0.35 -20.25
C SER A 423 2.22 0.35 -21.48
N ILE A 424 1.73 1.55 -21.80
CA ILE A 424 2.22 2.36 -22.92
C ILE A 424 3.49 3.12 -22.55
N THR A 425 3.49 3.76 -21.38
CA THR A 425 4.61 4.64 -20.96
C THR A 425 5.79 3.87 -20.36
N GLN A 426 5.52 2.73 -19.73
CA GLN A 426 6.52 1.86 -19.08
C GLN A 426 6.34 0.39 -19.48
N PRO A 427 6.45 0.01 -20.76
CA PRO A 427 6.11 -1.32 -21.24
C PRO A 427 6.96 -2.44 -20.62
N ILE A 428 8.24 -2.17 -20.36
CA ILE A 428 9.15 -3.15 -19.75
C ILE A 428 8.69 -3.46 -18.31
N LEU A 429 8.33 -2.43 -17.53
CA LEU A 429 7.80 -2.59 -16.18
C LEU A 429 6.51 -3.41 -16.17
N ALA A 430 5.58 -3.11 -17.08
CA ALA A 430 4.33 -3.83 -17.20
C ALA A 430 4.57 -5.32 -17.57
N LEU A 431 5.45 -5.60 -18.53
CA LEU A 431 5.82 -6.96 -18.92
C LEU A 431 6.46 -7.74 -17.78
N ILE A 432 7.37 -7.13 -17.01
CA ILE A 432 7.99 -7.75 -15.84
C ILE A 432 6.93 -8.06 -14.78
N GLY A 433 6.08 -7.09 -14.44
CA GLY A 433 5.02 -7.27 -13.44
C GLY A 433 4.03 -8.38 -13.80
N ILE A 434 3.55 -8.39 -15.05
CA ILE A 434 2.68 -9.46 -15.58
C ILE A 434 3.42 -10.78 -15.62
N GLY A 435 4.65 -10.81 -16.14
CA GLY A 435 5.45 -12.03 -16.27
C GLY A 435 5.70 -12.70 -14.94
N ILE A 436 6.14 -11.96 -13.91
CA ILE A 436 6.35 -12.49 -12.55
C ILE A 436 5.03 -12.99 -11.96
N THR A 437 3.92 -12.28 -12.18
CA THR A 437 2.60 -12.71 -11.72
C THR A 437 2.19 -14.02 -12.37
N LEU A 438 2.36 -14.16 -13.70
CA LEU A 438 2.02 -15.37 -14.46
C LEU A 438 2.93 -16.56 -14.12
N LEU A 439 4.17 -16.34 -13.67
CA LEU A 439 5.04 -17.40 -13.14
C LEU A 439 4.42 -18.11 -11.92
N GLY A 440 3.44 -17.51 -11.28
CA GLY A 440 2.63 -18.17 -10.26
C GLY A 440 1.79 -19.34 -10.79
N ILE A 441 1.39 -19.33 -12.09
CA ILE A 441 0.56 -20.40 -12.68
C ILE A 441 1.26 -21.77 -12.61
N PRO A 442 2.46 -21.96 -13.16
CA PRO A 442 3.17 -23.25 -13.05
C PRO A 442 3.43 -23.65 -11.60
N VAL A 443 3.73 -22.68 -10.71
CA VAL A 443 3.91 -22.96 -9.29
C VAL A 443 2.63 -23.53 -8.67
N TYR A 444 1.48 -22.90 -8.95
CA TYR A 444 0.18 -23.39 -8.50
C TYR A 444 -0.12 -24.79 -8.99
N LEU A 445 0.06 -25.04 -10.29
CA LEU A 445 -0.25 -26.34 -10.91
C LEU A 445 0.60 -27.48 -10.34
N VAL A 446 1.90 -27.27 -10.16
CA VAL A 446 2.81 -28.24 -9.57
C VAL A 446 2.43 -28.55 -8.13
N ASN A 447 2.14 -27.56 -7.32
CA ASN A 447 1.82 -27.77 -5.91
C ASN A 447 0.41 -28.38 -5.72
N LYS A 448 -0.56 -28.00 -6.55
CA LYS A 448 -1.90 -28.60 -6.55
C LYS A 448 -1.86 -30.10 -6.87
N GLN A 449 -0.97 -30.57 -7.74
CA GLN A 449 -0.82 -32.00 -8.03
C GLN A 449 -0.26 -32.78 -6.85
N LYS A 450 0.62 -32.16 -6.03
CA LYS A 450 1.21 -32.79 -4.83
C LYS A 450 0.22 -32.94 -3.67
N THR A 451 -0.87 -32.16 -3.67
CA THR A 451 -1.92 -32.17 -2.63
C THR A 451 -3.06 -33.14 -2.94
N LYS A 452 -3.14 -33.71 -4.15
CA LYS A 452 -4.11 -34.77 -4.44
C LYS A 452 -3.72 -36.02 -3.64
N PRO A 453 -4.66 -36.70 -2.91
CA PRO A 453 -4.34 -37.99 -2.30
C PRO A 453 -3.86 -38.92 -3.43
N LYS A 454 -2.75 -39.62 -3.19
CA LYS A 454 -2.32 -40.71 -4.07
C LYS A 454 -3.43 -41.78 -3.98
N THR A 455 -4.27 -41.84 -5.01
CA THR A 455 -5.24 -42.93 -5.22
C THR A 455 -4.54 -44.22 -5.39
#